data_49796036bbe066d80da35b707b296bd5
#
_entry.id   49796036bbe066d80da35b707b296bd5
#
_cell.length_a   1.000
_cell.length_b   1.000
_cell.length_c   1.000
_cell.angle_alpha   90.00
_cell.angle_beta   90.00
_cell.angle_gamma   90.00
#
_symmetry.space_group_name_H-M   'P 1'
#
loop_
_entity.id
_entity.type
_entity.pdbx_description
1 polymer ?
#
loop_
_entity_poly.entity_id
_entity_poly.type
_entity_poly.pdbx_seq_one_letter_code
_entity_poly.pdbx_strand_id
1 'polypeptide(L)'
;FLDNRLADEEKNLKQEERSEMGLLERLQFVIENDFERLAYREAIDILRNSKPNKKKKFKYIIEGFGSDLQSEHERYLVEKKFKKPVIITDFPKGIKAFYMKQNEDGETVRAMDILFPLIGEIVGGSQREENLELLEKRMDEMDVDKKELWWYLETRKFGTCVHSGFGLGFERLIMFVTGMKNIRDVIPFPRTPQNAEF
;
A
#
# COMPACT_ATOMS: atom_id res chain seq x y z
N PHE A 1 -27.59 0.29 8.15
CA PHE A 1 -27.30 -0.76 7.15
C PHE A 1 -26.11 -1.62 7.59
N LEU A 2 -24.97 -1.01 7.87
CA LEU A 2 -23.75 -1.70 8.32
C LEU A 2 -23.96 -2.41 9.68
N ASP A 3 -24.66 -1.77 10.61
CA ASP A 3 -24.91 -2.31 11.94
C ASP A 3 -25.79 -3.57 11.95
N ASN A 4 -26.80 -3.63 11.08
CA ASN A 4 -27.85 -4.64 11.16
C ASN A 4 -27.75 -5.77 10.14
N ARG A 5 -27.12 -5.54 9.00
CA ARG A 5 -27.04 -6.57 7.94
C ARG A 5 -25.69 -7.22 7.81
N LEU A 6 -24.65 -6.44 7.57
CA LEU A 6 -23.32 -7.01 7.31
C LEU A 6 -22.66 -7.59 8.57
N ALA A 7 -22.89 -6.95 9.73
CA ALA A 7 -22.42 -7.50 11.00
C ALA A 7 -23.14 -8.81 11.39
N ASP A 8 -24.42 -8.95 11.04
CA ASP A 8 -25.16 -10.18 11.28
C ASP A 8 -24.79 -11.29 10.29
N GLU A 9 -24.49 -10.95 9.03
CA GLU A 9 -23.94 -11.90 8.07
C GLU A 9 -22.58 -12.47 8.53
N GLU A 10 -21.70 -11.63 9.09
CA GLU A 10 -20.41 -12.07 9.63
C GLU A 10 -20.58 -13.00 10.85
N LYS A 11 -21.58 -12.77 11.70
CA LYS A 11 -21.90 -13.66 12.82
C LYS A 11 -22.37 -15.05 12.39
N ASN A 12 -23.02 -15.13 11.22
CA ASN A 12 -23.54 -16.39 10.66
C ASN A 12 -22.47 -17.20 9.91
N LEU A 13 -21.27 -16.65 9.67
CA LEU A 13 -20.17 -17.39 9.09
C LEU A 13 -19.64 -18.45 10.08
N LYS A 14 -19.15 -19.56 9.53
CA LYS A 14 -18.41 -20.55 10.33
C LYS A 14 -17.19 -19.89 10.98
N GLN A 15 -16.80 -20.38 12.15
CA GLN A 15 -15.70 -19.78 12.93
C GLN A 15 -14.39 -19.70 12.12
N GLU A 16 -14.16 -20.66 11.21
CA GLU A 16 -13.00 -20.70 10.29
C GLU A 16 -13.06 -19.63 9.18
N GLU A 17 -14.24 -19.12 8.88
CA GLU A 17 -14.49 -18.12 7.84
C GLU A 17 -14.56 -16.69 8.40
N ARG A 18 -14.60 -16.55 9.73
CA ARG A 18 -14.62 -15.23 10.39
C ARG A 18 -13.27 -14.56 10.30
N SER A 19 -13.29 -13.26 10.11
CA SER A 19 -12.06 -12.47 10.22
C SER A 19 -11.62 -12.41 11.69
N GLU A 20 -10.31 -12.24 11.92
CA GLU A 20 -9.77 -12.03 13.29
C GLU A 20 -10.33 -10.77 13.97
N MET A 21 -10.89 -9.85 13.19
CA MET A 21 -11.46 -8.58 13.63
C MET A 21 -12.82 -8.39 12.93
N GLY A 22 -13.88 -8.20 13.70
CA GLY A 22 -15.24 -7.98 13.19
C GLY A 22 -15.35 -6.71 12.34
N LEU A 23 -16.38 -6.64 11.51
CA LEU A 23 -16.57 -5.52 10.58
C LEU A 23 -16.60 -4.17 11.31
N LEU A 24 -17.44 -4.01 12.33
CA LEU A 24 -17.54 -2.77 13.09
C LEU A 24 -16.27 -2.47 13.87
N GLU A 25 -15.65 -3.49 14.46
CA GLU A 25 -14.40 -3.35 15.20
C GLU A 25 -13.27 -2.79 14.32
N ARG A 26 -13.13 -3.27 13.07
CA ARG A 26 -12.10 -2.76 12.17
C ARG A 26 -12.37 -1.34 11.66
N LEU A 27 -13.65 -0.96 11.48
CA LEU A 27 -14.00 0.42 11.14
C LEU A 27 -13.67 1.37 12.30
N GLN A 28 -14.07 0.99 13.51
CA GLN A 28 -13.73 1.73 14.74
C GLN A 28 -12.23 1.80 14.96
N PHE A 29 -11.52 0.70 14.73
CA PHE A 29 -10.06 0.66 14.82
C PHE A 29 -9.37 1.74 13.99
N VAL A 30 -9.86 2.03 12.79
CA VAL A 30 -9.29 3.08 11.93
C VAL A 30 -9.74 4.48 12.36
N ILE A 31 -11.00 4.64 12.80
CA ILE A 31 -11.57 5.95 13.16
C ILE A 31 -11.03 6.45 14.50
N GLU A 32 -10.85 5.56 15.47
CA GLU A 32 -10.54 5.90 16.86
C GLU A 32 -9.04 5.96 17.16
N ASN A 33 -8.19 5.50 16.22
CA ASN A 33 -6.75 5.50 16.44
C ASN A 33 -6.02 6.50 15.54
N ASP A 34 -5.07 7.21 16.13
CA ASP A 34 -4.07 7.96 15.37
C ASP A 34 -3.21 7.01 14.53
N PHE A 35 -2.80 7.47 13.35
CA PHE A 35 -1.97 6.68 12.45
C PHE A 35 -0.51 6.73 12.88
N GLU A 36 0.10 5.56 13.06
CA GLU A 36 1.53 5.45 13.29
C GLU A 36 2.30 5.82 12.03
N ARG A 37 3.30 6.69 12.17
CA ARG A 37 4.21 7.03 11.06
C ARG A 37 5.52 6.31 11.26
N LEU A 38 5.95 5.58 10.25
CA LEU A 38 7.08 4.69 10.30
C LEU A 38 7.92 4.81 9.03
N ALA A 39 9.21 5.05 9.16
CA ALA A 39 10.11 4.96 8.01
C ALA A 39 10.26 3.49 7.56
N TYR A 40 10.41 3.26 6.26
CA TYR A 40 10.57 1.90 5.72
C TYR A 40 11.74 1.15 6.37
N ARG A 41 12.87 1.81 6.67
CA ARG A 41 14.00 1.17 7.35
C ARG A 41 13.60 0.60 8.71
N GLU A 42 12.86 1.37 9.49
CA GLU A 42 12.36 0.93 10.79
C GLU A 42 11.34 -0.20 10.65
N ALA A 43 10.47 -0.14 9.64
CA ALA A 43 9.53 -1.22 9.34
C ALA A 43 10.28 -2.53 9.05
N ILE A 44 11.31 -2.49 8.22
CA ILE A 44 12.16 -3.65 7.89
C ILE A 44 12.85 -4.19 9.13
N ASP A 45 13.42 -3.35 9.98
CA ASP A 45 14.09 -3.78 11.21
C ASP A 45 13.12 -4.47 12.19
N ILE A 46 11.91 -3.91 12.34
CA ILE A 46 10.85 -4.52 13.14
C ILE A 46 10.46 -5.89 12.58
N LEU A 47 10.22 -5.97 11.28
CA LEU A 47 9.80 -7.21 10.61
C LEU A 47 10.90 -8.28 10.67
N ARG A 48 12.14 -7.92 10.34
CA ARG A 48 13.30 -8.81 10.36
C ARG A 48 13.50 -9.41 11.76
N ASN A 49 13.32 -8.60 12.81
CA ASN A 49 13.46 -9.02 14.20
C ASN A 49 12.23 -9.69 14.79
N SER A 50 11.14 -9.74 14.06
CA SER A 50 9.87 -10.34 14.52
C SER A 50 9.98 -11.85 14.72
N LYS A 51 9.15 -12.38 15.63
CA LYS A 51 9.06 -13.84 15.84
C LYS A 51 8.62 -14.59 14.57
N PRO A 52 7.64 -14.11 13.78
CA PRO A 52 7.25 -14.79 12.53
C PRO A 52 8.41 -14.88 11.55
N ASN A 53 9.18 -13.81 11.34
CA ASN A 53 10.29 -13.81 10.41
C ASN A 53 11.40 -14.78 10.86
N LYS A 54 11.84 -14.68 12.11
CA LYS A 54 12.89 -15.55 12.70
C LYS A 54 12.51 -17.02 12.68
N LYS A 55 11.23 -17.34 12.84
CA LYS A 55 10.70 -18.71 12.79
C LYS A 55 10.28 -19.16 11.38
N LYS A 56 10.56 -18.36 10.36
CA LYS A 56 10.20 -18.63 8.95
C LYS A 56 8.70 -18.94 8.76
N LYS A 57 7.84 -18.21 9.49
CA LYS A 57 6.39 -18.33 9.40
C LYS A 57 5.78 -17.42 8.33
N PHE A 58 6.47 -16.33 7.96
CA PHE A 58 6.11 -15.56 6.78
C PHE A 58 6.41 -16.38 5.54
N LYS A 59 5.53 -16.27 4.55
CA LYS A 59 5.73 -16.87 3.24
C LYS A 59 6.92 -16.22 2.52
N TYR A 60 7.05 -14.91 2.69
CA TYR A 60 8.13 -14.10 2.15
C TYR A 60 9.00 -13.60 3.31
N ILE A 61 10.24 -14.04 3.36
CA ILE A 61 11.15 -13.70 4.46
C ILE A 61 11.76 -12.32 4.22
N ILE A 62 11.73 -11.47 5.24
CA ILE A 62 12.42 -10.18 5.21
C ILE A 62 13.90 -10.40 5.50
N GLU A 63 14.72 -10.17 4.49
CA GLU A 63 16.18 -10.32 4.60
C GLU A 63 16.84 -9.01 5.04
N GLY A 64 16.34 -7.87 4.56
CA GLY A 64 16.89 -6.56 4.89
C GLY A 64 16.31 -5.42 4.03
N PHE A 65 17.02 -4.30 4.03
CA PHE A 65 16.65 -3.14 3.23
C PHE A 65 16.54 -3.49 1.75
N GLY A 66 15.44 -3.05 1.11
CA GLY A 66 15.13 -3.39 -0.28
C GLY A 66 14.18 -4.59 -0.43
N SER A 67 13.85 -5.30 0.66
CA SER A 67 12.82 -6.35 0.63
C SER A 67 11.45 -5.75 0.34
N ASP A 68 10.74 -6.28 -0.66
CA ASP A 68 9.38 -5.84 -0.95
C ASP A 68 8.42 -6.29 0.16
N LEU A 69 7.59 -5.35 0.63
CA LEU A 69 6.59 -5.64 1.65
C LEU A 69 5.37 -6.32 1.01
N GLN A 70 5.01 -7.46 1.55
CA GLN A 70 3.81 -8.20 1.15
C GLN A 70 2.70 -7.99 2.19
N SER A 71 1.45 -8.24 1.80
CA SER A 71 0.28 -8.05 2.68
C SER A 71 0.41 -8.70 4.07
N GLU A 72 1.12 -9.81 4.19
CA GLU A 72 1.37 -10.46 5.49
C GLU A 72 2.26 -9.61 6.41
N HIS A 73 3.23 -8.86 5.85
CA HIS A 73 4.11 -7.95 6.60
C HIS A 73 3.36 -6.70 7.01
N GLU A 74 2.60 -6.11 6.10
CA GLU A 74 1.77 -4.94 6.33
C GLU A 74 0.74 -5.20 7.44
N ARG A 75 0.02 -6.32 7.35
CA ARG A 75 -0.93 -6.74 8.36
C ARG A 75 -0.26 -7.00 9.70
N TYR A 76 0.94 -7.59 9.73
CA TYR A 76 1.68 -7.78 10.98
C TYR A 76 1.99 -6.44 11.66
N LEU A 77 2.43 -5.44 10.90
CA LEU A 77 2.70 -4.10 11.45
C LEU A 77 1.44 -3.48 12.05
N VAL A 78 0.33 -3.50 11.31
CA VAL A 78 -0.94 -2.89 11.72
C VAL A 78 -1.58 -3.65 12.88
N GLU A 79 -1.77 -4.96 12.75
CA GLU A 79 -2.63 -5.76 13.64
C GLU A 79 -1.91 -6.28 14.89
N LYS A 80 -0.62 -6.60 14.76
CA LYS A 80 0.13 -7.27 15.84
C LYS A 80 1.15 -6.35 16.52
N LYS A 81 1.85 -5.51 15.74
CA LYS A 81 2.93 -4.67 16.27
C LYS A 81 2.41 -3.37 16.86
N PHE A 82 1.75 -2.55 16.07
CA PHE A 82 1.31 -1.22 16.49
C PHE A 82 -0.14 -1.18 16.99
N LYS A 83 -0.99 -2.09 16.51
CA LYS A 83 -2.42 -2.17 16.82
C LYS A 83 -3.13 -0.86 16.49
N LYS A 84 -2.79 -0.27 15.36
CA LYS A 84 -3.39 0.95 14.78
C LYS A 84 -3.00 1.05 13.31
N PRO A 85 -3.67 1.89 12.50
CA PRO A 85 -3.27 2.10 11.12
C PRO A 85 -1.84 2.63 11.04
N VAL A 86 -1.12 2.28 9.98
CA VAL A 86 0.30 2.63 9.81
C VAL A 86 0.50 3.36 8.50
N ILE A 87 1.30 4.41 8.50
CA ILE A 87 1.81 5.09 7.32
C ILE A 87 3.30 4.78 7.23
N ILE A 88 3.69 4.08 6.17
CA ILE A 88 5.11 3.81 5.89
C ILE A 88 5.61 4.85 4.89
N THR A 89 6.78 5.44 5.16
CA THR A 89 7.41 6.45 4.30
C THR A 89 8.82 6.04 3.89
N ASP A 90 9.42 6.79 2.97
CA ASP A 90 10.84 6.70 2.62
C ASP A 90 11.27 5.31 2.14
N PHE A 91 10.53 4.82 1.15
CA PHE A 91 10.80 3.51 0.53
C PHE A 91 12.08 3.52 -0.31
N PRO A 92 12.75 2.35 -0.45
CA PRO A 92 13.89 2.21 -1.35
C PRO A 92 13.53 2.59 -2.79
N LYS A 93 14.37 3.39 -3.44
CA LYS A 93 14.15 3.79 -4.84
C LYS A 93 14.08 2.60 -5.80
N GLY A 94 14.74 1.49 -5.49
CA GLY A 94 14.79 0.32 -6.35
C GLY A 94 13.46 -0.42 -6.52
N ILE A 95 12.51 -0.25 -5.58
CA ILE A 95 11.20 -0.91 -5.59
C ILE A 95 10.03 0.05 -5.84
N LYS A 96 10.31 1.33 -6.13
CA LYS A 96 9.30 2.37 -6.37
C LYS A 96 9.48 2.99 -7.76
N ALA A 97 8.42 3.62 -8.26
CA ALA A 97 8.34 4.13 -9.62
C ALA A 97 9.31 5.30 -9.89
N PHE A 98 9.71 5.45 -11.15
CA PHE A 98 10.69 6.43 -11.64
C PHE A 98 10.34 7.88 -11.31
N TYR A 99 9.06 8.21 -11.25
CA TYR A 99 8.55 9.57 -11.08
C TYR A 99 8.56 10.08 -9.64
N MET A 100 8.90 9.24 -8.69
CA MET A 100 8.92 9.60 -7.27
C MET A 100 10.21 10.38 -6.94
N LYS A 101 10.04 11.49 -6.21
CA LYS A 101 11.17 12.33 -5.79
C LYS A 101 12.11 11.56 -4.87
N GLN A 102 13.40 11.57 -5.21
CA GLN A 102 14.42 10.96 -4.36
C GLN A 102 14.69 11.83 -3.11
N ASN A 103 15.00 11.17 -2.01
CA ASN A 103 15.51 11.81 -0.82
C ASN A 103 17.01 12.16 -1.00
N GLU A 104 17.53 13.01 -0.12
CA GLU A 104 18.92 13.44 -0.13
C GLU A 104 19.93 12.31 0.12
N ASP A 105 19.48 11.21 0.72
CA ASP A 105 20.29 10.00 0.96
C ASP A 105 20.65 9.26 -0.34
N GLY A 106 20.00 9.58 -1.45
CA GLY A 106 20.20 8.92 -2.74
C GLY A 106 19.74 7.45 -2.81
N GLU A 107 19.20 6.91 -1.74
CA GLU A 107 18.77 5.50 -1.61
C GLU A 107 17.26 5.36 -1.55
N THR A 108 16.57 6.35 -0.99
CA THR A 108 15.12 6.32 -0.77
C THR A 108 14.38 7.37 -1.60
N VAL A 109 13.05 7.22 -1.66
CA VAL A 109 12.13 8.15 -2.33
C VAL A 109 11.05 8.62 -1.36
N ARG A 110 10.51 9.82 -1.60
CA ARG A 110 9.42 10.43 -0.83
C ARG A 110 8.08 9.78 -1.15
N ALA A 111 8.02 8.47 -0.99
CA ALA A 111 6.80 7.69 -1.10
C ALA A 111 6.15 7.51 0.25
N MET A 112 4.85 7.24 0.23
CA MET A 112 4.09 6.79 1.40
C MET A 112 3.09 5.73 1.00
N ASP A 113 2.89 4.75 1.88
CA ASP A 113 1.80 3.79 1.79
C ASP A 113 1.01 3.81 3.11
N ILE A 114 -0.32 3.88 3.04
CA ILE A 114 -1.21 3.83 4.21
C ILE A 114 -1.79 2.43 4.31
N LEU A 115 -1.57 1.80 5.46
CA LEU A 115 -1.91 0.43 5.74
C LEU A 115 -3.10 0.33 6.70
N PHE A 116 -4.10 -0.43 6.30
CA PHE A 116 -5.29 -0.75 7.11
C PHE A 116 -5.29 -2.21 7.55
N PRO A 117 -6.00 -2.54 8.65
CA PRO A 117 -6.13 -3.93 9.09
C PRO A 117 -6.85 -4.76 8.03
N LEU A 118 -6.47 -6.04 7.90
CA LEU A 118 -7.00 -7.05 6.98
C LEU A 118 -6.75 -6.79 5.47
N ILE A 119 -6.63 -5.53 5.07
CA ILE A 119 -6.44 -5.12 3.67
C ILE A 119 -4.95 -4.94 3.34
N GLY A 120 -4.16 -4.38 4.25
CA GLY A 120 -2.81 -3.89 3.96
C GLY A 120 -2.85 -2.51 3.32
N GLU A 121 -2.06 -2.26 2.29
CA GLU A 121 -2.03 -0.99 1.57
C GLU A 121 -3.39 -0.64 0.97
N ILE A 122 -3.93 0.51 1.35
CA ILE A 122 -5.17 1.08 0.82
C ILE A 122 -4.92 2.36 0.02
N VAL A 123 -3.91 3.13 0.41
CA VAL A 123 -3.45 4.34 -0.29
C VAL A 123 -1.96 4.25 -0.51
N GLY A 124 -1.53 4.50 -1.74
CA GLY A 124 -0.14 4.73 -2.09
C GLY A 124 0.05 6.12 -2.67
N GLY A 125 1.10 6.82 -2.30
CA GLY A 125 1.37 8.17 -2.75
C GLY A 125 2.84 8.55 -2.74
N SER A 126 3.15 9.70 -3.33
CA SER A 126 4.50 10.25 -3.27
C SER A 126 4.53 11.75 -3.60
N GLN A 127 5.57 12.43 -3.16
CA GLN A 127 6.01 13.63 -3.83
C GLN A 127 6.56 13.25 -5.21
N ARG A 128 6.26 14.04 -6.22
CA ARG A 128 6.73 13.82 -7.60
C ARG A 128 8.05 14.55 -7.82
N GLU A 129 8.91 13.96 -8.68
CA GLU A 129 10.12 14.67 -9.11
C GLU A 129 9.74 15.84 -10.02
N GLU A 130 10.06 17.03 -9.59
CA GLU A 130 9.83 18.27 -10.34
C GLU A 130 11.01 18.70 -11.19
N ASN A 131 12.21 18.19 -10.93
CA ASN A 131 13.40 18.48 -11.72
C ASN A 131 13.46 17.58 -12.95
N LEU A 132 13.48 18.21 -14.16
CA LEU A 132 13.48 17.48 -15.42
C LEU A 132 14.71 16.58 -15.57
N GLU A 133 15.91 17.08 -15.27
CA GLU A 133 17.16 16.33 -15.45
C GLU A 133 17.22 15.11 -14.52
N LEU A 134 16.77 15.27 -13.27
CA LEU A 134 16.70 14.15 -12.31
C LEU A 134 15.66 13.12 -12.74
N LEU A 135 14.52 13.57 -13.25
CA LEU A 135 13.48 12.68 -13.76
C LEU A 135 13.98 11.88 -14.97
N GLU A 136 14.60 12.54 -15.95
CA GLU A 136 15.16 11.87 -17.13
C GLU A 136 16.26 10.88 -16.77
N LYS A 137 17.15 11.27 -15.86
CA LYS A 137 18.18 10.36 -15.34
C LYS A 137 17.56 9.12 -14.71
N ARG A 138 16.50 9.30 -13.93
CA ARG A 138 15.81 8.16 -13.28
C ARG A 138 15.11 7.26 -14.30
N MET A 139 14.54 7.83 -15.35
CA MET A 139 13.98 7.06 -16.46
C MET A 139 15.05 6.21 -17.16
N ASP A 140 16.23 6.77 -17.40
CA ASP A 140 17.36 6.02 -17.97
C ASP A 140 17.82 4.87 -17.05
N GLU A 141 17.94 5.11 -15.74
CA GLU A 141 18.29 4.09 -14.76
C GLU A 141 17.30 2.92 -14.72
N MET A 142 16.05 3.15 -15.08
CA MET A 142 14.97 2.15 -15.02
C MET A 142 14.54 1.64 -16.41
N ASP A 143 15.27 2.00 -17.46
CA ASP A 143 14.99 1.62 -18.85
C ASP A 143 13.56 2.00 -19.30
N VAL A 144 13.12 3.21 -18.91
CA VAL A 144 11.79 3.74 -19.25
C VAL A 144 11.89 4.54 -20.56
N ASP A 145 11.07 4.19 -21.57
CA ASP A 145 11.08 4.89 -22.86
C ASP A 145 10.53 6.34 -22.74
N LYS A 146 11.44 7.29 -22.87
CA LYS A 146 11.10 8.72 -22.82
C LYS A 146 10.22 9.17 -24.00
N LYS A 147 10.24 8.45 -25.12
CA LYS A 147 9.43 8.80 -26.28
C LYS A 147 7.95 8.53 -26.04
N GLU A 148 7.62 7.48 -25.30
CA GLU A 148 6.23 7.19 -24.94
C GLU A 148 5.69 8.15 -23.87
N LEU A 149 6.59 8.71 -23.05
CA LEU A 149 6.26 9.60 -21.94
C LEU A 149 6.65 11.07 -22.19
N TRP A 150 6.81 11.47 -23.46
CA TRP A 150 7.16 12.85 -23.82
C TRP A 150 6.26 13.91 -23.19
N TRP A 151 4.96 13.66 -23.17
CA TRP A 151 3.94 14.53 -22.58
C TRP A 151 4.15 14.71 -21.06
N TYR A 152 4.62 13.67 -20.38
CA TYR A 152 4.92 13.72 -18.94
C TYR A 152 6.19 14.55 -18.65
N LEU A 153 7.21 14.47 -19.51
CA LEU A 153 8.41 15.28 -19.42
C LEU A 153 8.11 16.77 -19.69
N GLU A 154 7.20 17.06 -20.62
CA GLU A 154 6.80 18.44 -20.94
C GLU A 154 6.15 19.16 -19.76
N THR A 155 5.50 18.46 -18.85
CA THR A 155 4.97 19.04 -17.60
C THR A 155 6.07 19.55 -16.65
N ARG A 156 7.35 19.28 -16.94
CA ARG A 156 8.52 19.84 -16.24
C ARG A 156 9.29 20.81 -17.11
N LYS A 157 9.30 20.59 -18.41
CA LYS A 157 10.03 21.39 -19.38
C LYS A 157 9.47 22.81 -19.51
N PHE A 158 8.15 22.96 -19.50
CA PHE A 158 7.48 24.25 -19.70
C PHE A 158 7.07 24.96 -18.41
N GLY A 159 7.56 24.52 -17.31
CA GLY A 159 7.30 25.06 -15.98
C GLY A 159 6.77 23.97 -15.04
N THR A 160 7.18 24.05 -13.80
CA THR A 160 6.88 23.05 -12.79
C THR A 160 6.66 23.68 -11.43
N CYS A 161 6.08 22.91 -10.52
CA CYS A 161 5.97 23.24 -9.11
C CYS A 161 6.19 21.97 -8.27
N VAL A 162 6.49 22.16 -7.01
CA VAL A 162 6.48 21.06 -6.04
C VAL A 162 5.05 20.52 -5.91
N HIS A 163 4.87 19.23 -6.20
CA HIS A 163 3.56 18.59 -6.16
C HIS A 163 3.66 17.16 -5.68
N SER A 164 2.55 16.65 -5.18
CA SER A 164 2.39 15.28 -4.74
C SER A 164 1.12 14.69 -5.33
N GLY A 165 1.03 13.38 -5.32
CA GLY A 165 -0.17 12.66 -5.72
C GLY A 165 -0.31 11.36 -4.96
N PHE A 166 -1.54 10.87 -4.87
CA PHE A 166 -1.85 9.58 -4.27
C PHE A 166 -2.93 8.86 -5.07
N GLY A 167 -2.93 7.55 -4.93
CA GLY A 167 -4.01 6.69 -5.39
C GLY A 167 -4.64 5.98 -4.21
N LEU A 168 -5.97 5.97 -4.16
CA LEU A 168 -6.73 5.17 -3.22
C LEU A 168 -7.37 4.01 -3.97
N GLY A 169 -7.10 2.78 -3.51
CA GLY A 169 -7.74 1.59 -4.06
C GLY A 169 -9.22 1.56 -3.70
N PHE A 170 -10.08 2.03 -4.61
CA PHE A 170 -11.52 2.16 -4.33
C PHE A 170 -12.16 0.82 -4.01
N GLU A 171 -11.81 -0.22 -4.75
CA GLU A 171 -12.28 -1.58 -4.51
C GLU A 171 -11.81 -2.11 -3.15
N ARG A 172 -10.56 -1.82 -2.78
CA ARG A 172 -10.05 -2.17 -1.44
C ARG A 172 -10.79 -1.43 -0.34
N LEU A 173 -11.15 -0.16 -0.56
CA LEU A 173 -11.98 0.59 0.37
C LEU A 173 -13.37 -0.04 0.52
N ILE A 174 -14.01 -0.42 -0.59
CA ILE A 174 -15.32 -1.10 -0.55
C ILE A 174 -15.19 -2.44 0.20
N MET A 175 -14.18 -3.26 -0.10
CA MET A 175 -13.92 -4.50 0.65
C MET A 175 -13.75 -4.23 2.15
N PHE A 176 -13.03 -3.16 2.50
CA PHE A 176 -12.80 -2.79 3.89
C PHE A 176 -14.10 -2.41 4.61
N VAL A 177 -14.97 -1.58 4.01
CA VAL A 177 -16.20 -1.10 4.65
C VAL A 177 -17.37 -2.08 4.58
N THR A 178 -17.34 -3.04 3.65
CA THR A 178 -18.42 -4.03 3.48
C THR A 178 -18.10 -5.39 4.08
N GLY A 179 -16.85 -5.71 4.29
CA GLY A 179 -16.42 -7.03 4.74
C GLY A 179 -16.24 -8.06 3.62
N MET A 180 -16.46 -7.67 2.38
CA MET A 180 -16.29 -8.59 1.25
C MET A 180 -14.84 -9.04 1.11
N LYS A 181 -14.65 -10.33 0.86
CA LYS A 181 -13.32 -10.95 0.81
C LYS A 181 -12.73 -11.02 -0.59
N ASN A 182 -13.58 -11.01 -1.62
CA ASN A 182 -13.15 -11.14 -3.00
C ASN A 182 -13.34 -9.80 -3.73
N ILE A 183 -12.26 -9.27 -4.30
CA ILE A 183 -12.27 -8.01 -5.03
C ILE A 183 -13.25 -8.00 -6.23
N ARG A 184 -13.51 -9.17 -6.83
CA ARG A 184 -14.45 -9.28 -7.94
C ARG A 184 -15.89 -8.97 -7.54
N ASP A 185 -16.23 -9.19 -6.27
CA ASP A 185 -17.58 -8.99 -5.75
C ASP A 185 -17.90 -7.51 -5.48
N VAL A 186 -16.87 -6.66 -5.52
CA VAL A 186 -17.00 -5.20 -5.34
C VAL A 186 -16.79 -4.41 -6.62
N ILE A 187 -16.59 -5.08 -7.74
CA ILE A 187 -16.46 -4.51 -9.08
C ILE A 187 -17.73 -4.82 -9.87
N PRO A 188 -18.46 -3.81 -10.41
CA PRO A 188 -19.70 -4.05 -11.16
C PRO A 188 -19.50 -4.95 -12.38
N PHE A 189 -18.37 -4.83 -13.07
CA PHE A 189 -18.03 -5.60 -14.27
C PHE A 189 -16.63 -6.17 -14.14
N PRO A 190 -16.43 -7.22 -13.30
CA PRO A 190 -15.09 -7.76 -13.04
C PRO A 190 -14.54 -8.47 -14.27
N ARG A 191 -13.33 -8.11 -14.66
CA ARG A 191 -12.59 -8.78 -15.74
C ARG A 191 -11.52 -9.69 -15.18
N THR A 192 -11.42 -10.87 -15.77
CA THR A 192 -10.41 -11.86 -15.42
C THR A 192 -9.74 -12.41 -16.67
N PRO A 193 -8.57 -13.06 -16.57
CA PRO A 193 -8.00 -13.75 -17.72
C PRO A 193 -9.03 -14.64 -18.39
N GLN A 194 -9.16 -14.52 -19.72
CA GLN A 194 -10.11 -15.24 -20.58
C GLN A 194 -11.60 -14.89 -20.32
N ASN A 195 -11.90 -13.90 -19.52
CA ASN A 195 -13.29 -13.43 -19.32
C ASN A 195 -13.32 -11.90 -19.26
N ALA A 196 -13.90 -11.30 -20.30
CA ALA A 196 -14.17 -9.87 -20.42
C ALA A 196 -15.64 -9.59 -20.82
N GLU A 197 -16.50 -10.57 -20.62
CA GLU A 197 -17.95 -10.43 -20.81
C GLU A 197 -18.56 -9.67 -19.62
N PHE A 198 -19.64 -8.95 -19.88
CA PHE A 198 -20.36 -8.16 -18.86
C PHE A 198 -21.59 -8.90 -18.40
#